data_1d29206a5c01d8c20d07b6c1688fba23
#
_entry.id   1d29206a5c01d8c20d07b6c1688fba23
#
_cell.length_a   1.000
_cell.length_b   1.000
_cell.length_c   1.000
_cell.angle_alpha   90.00
_cell.angle_beta   90.00
_cell.angle_gamma   90.00
#
_symmetry.space_group_name_H-M   'P 1'
#
loop_
_entity.id
_entity.type
_entity.pdbx_description
1 polymer ?
#
loop_
_entity_poly.entity_id
_entity_poly.type
_entity_poly.pdbx_seq_one_letter_code
_entity_poly.pdbx_strand_id
1 'polypeptide(L)'
;MSEVDEVKKRIEKRKKPLTNYHFNKLYNGMIRMMVLMIVIIGSMIVVNHPDIESQIFNNRYVKQFITFVSQSIYSFLPEDNKVSQSVQYQKVKGDYYTGDSNHLLAFGKGKVIQVKNNDDLLGNYLVVLDENEVEITYSHLEKIQVKQFQEVDQETVLATYQQQFQMTFEYLGKEITYQDYQGM
;
A
#
# COMPACT_ATOMS: atom_id res chain seq x y z
N MET A 1 -5.75 29.88 -52.62
CA MET A 1 -5.42 29.91 -51.20
C MET A 1 -4.37 30.98 -51.04
N SER A 2 -4.65 32.06 -50.30
CA SER A 2 -3.76 33.21 -50.27
C SER A 2 -2.55 32.95 -49.34
N GLU A 3 -1.38 33.56 -49.67
CA GLU A 3 -0.17 33.47 -48.80
C GLU A 3 -0.47 33.83 -47.35
N VAL A 4 -1.44 34.68 -47.11
CA VAL A 4 -1.91 35.11 -45.79
C VAL A 4 -2.49 33.94 -44.99
N ASP A 5 -3.18 32.97 -45.63
CA ASP A 5 -3.78 31.80 -44.98
C ASP A 5 -2.70 30.76 -44.55
N GLU A 6 -1.63 30.68 -45.34
CA GLU A 6 -0.48 29.82 -44.95
C GLU A 6 0.29 30.39 -43.77
N VAL A 7 0.48 31.70 -43.75
CA VAL A 7 1.18 32.39 -42.64
C VAL A 7 0.35 32.30 -41.36
N LYS A 8 -0.97 32.47 -41.42
CA LYS A 8 -1.86 32.23 -40.26
C LYS A 8 -1.79 30.83 -39.74
N LYS A 9 -1.83 29.79 -40.61
CA LYS A 9 -1.68 28.38 -40.22
C LYS A 9 -0.32 28.07 -39.55
N ARG A 10 0.76 28.72 -40.01
CA ARG A 10 2.08 28.56 -39.39
C ARG A 10 2.15 29.22 -38.02
N ILE A 11 1.49 30.40 -37.84
CA ILE A 11 1.42 31.08 -36.54
C ILE A 11 0.55 30.30 -35.54
N GLU A 12 -0.58 29.77 -35.99
CA GLU A 12 -1.44 28.92 -35.12
C GLU A 12 -0.74 27.63 -34.71
N LYS A 13 0.03 26.96 -35.58
CA LYS A 13 0.85 25.80 -35.22
C LYS A 13 1.91 26.14 -34.18
N ARG A 14 2.46 27.35 -34.19
CA ARG A 14 3.46 27.79 -33.17
C ARG A 14 2.81 28.24 -31.86
N LYS A 15 1.54 28.62 -31.86
CA LYS A 15 0.77 29.02 -30.67
C LYS A 15 0.04 27.88 -29.95
N LYS A 16 0.23 26.61 -30.37
CA LYS A 16 -0.28 25.52 -29.56
C LYS A 16 0.42 25.59 -28.20
N PRO A 17 -0.29 25.92 -27.10
CA PRO A 17 0.33 25.90 -25.79
C PRO A 17 0.85 24.49 -25.57
N LEU A 18 2.11 24.39 -25.13
CA LEU A 18 2.65 23.15 -24.60
C LEU A 18 1.62 22.68 -23.56
N THR A 19 0.85 21.67 -23.89
CA THR A 19 -0.21 21.17 -23.03
C THR A 19 0.38 20.85 -21.68
N ASN A 20 -0.28 21.21 -20.59
CA ASN A 20 0.13 20.95 -19.21
C ASN A 20 0.57 19.48 -18.99
N TYR A 21 0.10 18.57 -19.84
CA TYR A 21 0.50 17.16 -19.88
C TYR A 21 2.01 16.98 -20.17
N HIS A 22 2.61 17.68 -21.11
CA HIS A 22 4.05 17.56 -21.39
C HIS A 22 4.91 18.19 -20.30
N PHE A 23 4.43 19.28 -19.68
CA PHE A 23 5.10 19.89 -18.54
C PHE A 23 5.08 19.00 -17.31
N ASN A 24 3.94 18.37 -17.00
CA ASN A 24 3.83 17.43 -15.89
C ASN A 24 4.69 16.17 -16.11
N LYS A 25 4.79 15.67 -17.33
CA LYS A 25 5.64 14.50 -17.65
C LYS A 25 7.14 14.84 -17.51
N LEU A 26 7.57 16.01 -17.96
CA LEU A 26 8.95 16.50 -17.80
C LEU A 26 9.28 16.77 -16.33
N TYR A 27 8.39 17.42 -15.61
CA TYR A 27 8.53 17.72 -14.17
C TYR A 27 8.61 16.45 -13.33
N ASN A 28 7.74 15.50 -13.57
CA ASN A 28 7.79 14.19 -12.90
C ASN A 28 9.08 13.40 -13.25
N GLY A 29 9.58 13.51 -14.47
CA GLY A 29 10.85 12.94 -14.88
C GLY A 29 12.04 13.56 -14.14
N MET A 30 12.07 14.89 -14.00
CA MET A 30 13.12 15.60 -13.26
C MET A 30 13.09 15.25 -11.76
N ILE A 31 11.92 15.19 -11.15
CA ILE A 31 11.80 14.79 -9.74
C ILE A 31 12.32 13.36 -9.53
N ARG A 32 11.96 12.41 -10.40
CA ARG A 32 12.46 11.04 -10.34
C ARG A 32 13.98 10.97 -10.44
N MET A 33 14.59 11.74 -11.35
CA MET A 33 16.05 11.83 -11.45
C MET A 33 16.70 12.42 -10.19
N MET A 34 16.12 13.47 -9.61
CA MET A 34 16.63 14.07 -8.37
C MET A 34 16.58 13.07 -7.20
N VAL A 35 15.46 12.36 -7.03
CA VAL A 35 15.33 11.35 -5.97
C VAL A 35 16.34 10.22 -6.17
N LEU A 36 16.55 9.75 -7.38
CA LEU A 36 17.52 8.70 -7.72
C LEU A 36 18.95 9.15 -7.42
N MET A 37 19.31 10.39 -7.72
CA MET A 37 20.62 10.98 -7.37
C MET A 37 20.83 11.07 -5.85
N ILE A 38 19.82 11.46 -5.08
CA ILE A 38 19.89 11.53 -3.62
C ILE A 38 20.11 10.13 -3.02
N VAL A 39 19.41 9.11 -3.54
CA VAL A 39 19.57 7.72 -3.10
C VAL A 39 20.98 7.20 -3.41
N ILE A 40 21.52 7.47 -4.61
CA ILE A 40 22.87 7.08 -4.99
C ILE A 40 23.91 7.75 -4.11
N ILE A 41 23.80 9.06 -3.88
CA ILE A 41 24.73 9.81 -3.03
C ILE A 41 24.65 9.30 -1.57
N GLY A 42 23.44 9.08 -1.06
CA GLY A 42 23.22 8.52 0.27
C GLY A 42 23.84 7.13 0.44
N SER A 43 23.67 6.24 -0.54
CA SER A 43 24.30 4.91 -0.52
C SER A 43 25.83 4.96 -0.60
N MET A 44 26.40 5.87 -1.37
CA MET A 44 27.85 6.05 -1.43
C MET A 44 28.43 6.52 -0.10
N ILE A 45 27.74 7.41 0.63
CA ILE A 45 28.17 7.90 1.95
C ILE A 45 28.16 6.73 2.96
N VAL A 46 27.11 5.91 2.96
CA VAL A 46 26.99 4.77 3.89
C VAL A 46 28.07 3.71 3.61
N VAL A 47 28.34 3.39 2.34
CA VAL A 47 29.36 2.39 1.98
C VAL A 47 30.77 2.85 2.34
N ASN A 48 31.06 4.15 2.23
CA ASN A 48 32.40 4.68 2.55
C ASN A 48 32.65 4.95 4.06
N HIS A 49 31.60 4.93 4.88
CA HIS A 49 31.69 5.21 6.31
C HIS A 49 30.86 4.23 7.14
N PRO A 50 31.31 2.97 7.32
CA PRO A 50 30.56 1.94 8.06
C PRO A 50 30.27 2.31 9.51
N ASP A 51 31.09 3.17 10.13
CA ASP A 51 30.87 3.64 11.51
C ASP A 51 29.66 4.57 11.65
N ILE A 52 29.19 5.13 10.56
CA ILE A 52 28.03 6.03 10.52
C ILE A 52 26.71 5.24 10.44
N GLU A 53 26.77 3.99 10.00
CA GLU A 53 25.60 3.15 9.77
C GLU A 53 24.75 3.00 11.04
N SER A 54 25.36 2.67 12.17
CA SER A 54 24.64 2.49 13.44
C SER A 54 24.08 3.79 14.01
N GLN A 55 24.71 4.93 13.78
CA GLN A 55 24.25 6.23 14.26
C GLN A 55 23.15 6.82 13.39
N ILE A 56 23.22 6.60 12.07
CA ILE A 56 22.20 7.09 11.12
C ILE A 56 20.91 6.31 11.28
N PHE A 57 20.95 4.97 11.32
CA PHE A 57 19.74 4.15 11.42
C PHE A 57 19.07 4.22 12.80
N ASN A 58 19.78 4.61 13.85
CA ASN A 58 19.18 4.82 15.18
C ASN A 58 18.57 6.22 15.38
N ASN A 59 18.83 7.15 14.47
CA ASN A 59 18.31 8.50 14.58
C ASN A 59 16.81 8.55 14.21
N ARG A 60 15.98 9.09 15.12
CA ARG A 60 14.52 9.23 14.96
C ARG A 60 14.14 9.96 13.66
N TYR A 61 14.90 10.98 13.28
CA TYR A 61 14.62 11.77 12.06
C TYR A 61 14.92 10.97 10.79
N VAL A 62 15.92 10.11 10.80
CA VAL A 62 16.25 9.25 9.67
C VAL A 62 15.20 8.17 9.50
N LYS A 63 14.71 7.57 10.57
CA LYS A 63 13.58 6.63 10.52
C LYS A 63 12.33 7.28 9.93
N GLN A 64 11.98 8.48 10.38
CA GLN A 64 10.86 9.24 9.83
C GLN A 64 11.07 9.60 8.35
N PHE A 65 12.29 9.99 7.95
CA PHE A 65 12.60 10.29 6.57
C PHE A 65 12.53 9.04 5.68
N ILE A 66 13.06 7.90 6.12
CA ILE A 66 12.97 6.62 5.40
C ILE A 66 11.49 6.22 5.23
N THR A 67 10.68 6.34 6.27
CA THR A 67 9.23 6.06 6.21
C THR A 67 8.54 7.00 5.22
N PHE A 68 8.86 8.30 5.26
CA PHE A 68 8.28 9.28 4.32
C PHE A 68 8.69 9.01 2.87
N VAL A 69 9.97 8.70 2.63
CA VAL A 69 10.49 8.39 1.28
C VAL A 69 9.91 7.08 0.76
N SER A 70 9.81 6.05 1.60
CA SER A 70 9.18 4.78 1.21
C SER A 70 7.72 4.98 0.83
N GLN A 71 6.92 5.66 1.64
CA GLN A 71 5.53 5.99 1.31
C GLN A 71 5.41 6.80 0.01
N SER A 72 6.33 7.75 -0.20
CA SER A 72 6.34 8.56 -1.43
C SER A 72 6.73 7.73 -2.65
N ILE A 73 7.67 6.80 -2.54
CA ILE A 73 8.09 5.91 -3.63
C ILE A 73 6.93 4.96 -3.99
N TYR A 74 6.25 4.39 -3.00
CA TYR A 74 5.10 3.50 -3.25
C TYR A 74 3.96 4.21 -3.99
N SER A 75 3.74 5.50 -3.74
CA SER A 75 2.72 6.28 -4.47
C SER A 75 3.08 6.57 -5.94
N PHE A 76 4.36 6.42 -6.32
CA PHE A 76 4.86 6.67 -7.68
C PHE A 76 5.12 5.41 -8.51
N LEU A 77 5.10 4.22 -7.89
CA LEU A 77 5.24 2.97 -8.62
C LEU A 77 3.96 2.69 -9.42
N PRO A 78 4.09 2.33 -10.71
CA PRO A 78 2.93 1.81 -11.44
C PRO A 78 2.40 0.56 -10.73
N GLU A 79 1.09 0.38 -10.73
CA GLU A 79 0.39 -0.70 -10.02
C GLU A 79 0.93 -2.11 -10.31
N ASP A 80 1.56 -2.31 -11.47
CA ASP A 80 2.09 -3.62 -11.92
C ASP A 80 3.40 -4.05 -11.24
N ASN A 81 4.05 -3.18 -10.44
CA ASN A 81 5.34 -3.47 -9.77
C ASN A 81 5.27 -3.44 -8.24
N LYS A 82 4.11 -3.67 -7.67
CA LYS A 82 3.97 -3.79 -6.25
C LYS A 82 4.63 -5.10 -5.79
N VAL A 83 5.71 -4.98 -5.05
CA VAL A 83 6.34 -6.13 -4.39
C VAL A 83 5.33 -6.65 -3.38
N SER A 84 4.83 -7.85 -3.60
CA SER A 84 3.96 -8.54 -2.65
C SER A 84 4.71 -8.70 -1.33
N GLN A 85 4.52 -7.78 -0.40
CA GLN A 85 4.92 -8.00 0.97
C GLN A 85 3.97 -9.05 1.53
N SER A 86 4.49 -10.25 1.80
CA SER A 86 3.75 -11.23 2.56
C SER A 86 3.45 -10.61 3.93
N VAL A 87 2.21 -10.26 4.15
CA VAL A 87 1.77 -9.69 5.42
C VAL A 87 1.91 -10.78 6.48
N GLN A 88 2.85 -10.59 7.40
CA GLN A 88 3.05 -11.50 8.52
C GLN A 88 2.41 -10.89 9.76
N TYR A 89 1.35 -11.54 10.24
CA TYR A 89 0.77 -11.23 11.54
C TYR A 89 1.32 -12.19 12.59
N GLN A 90 1.72 -11.63 13.73
CA GLN A 90 2.20 -12.40 14.87
C GLN A 90 1.04 -12.71 15.79
N LYS A 91 0.86 -13.99 16.12
CA LYS A 91 -0.14 -14.43 17.08
C LYS A 91 0.27 -14.01 18.49
N VAL A 92 -0.59 -13.28 19.17
CA VAL A 92 -0.33 -12.79 20.54
C VAL A 92 -0.85 -13.80 21.55
N LYS A 93 -2.16 -14.10 21.52
CA LYS A 93 -2.81 -15.05 22.43
C LYS A 93 -4.18 -15.45 21.85
N GLY A 94 -4.50 -16.76 21.87
CA GLY A 94 -5.76 -17.23 21.27
C GLY A 94 -5.80 -16.88 19.79
N ASP A 95 -6.83 -16.20 19.34
CA ASP A 95 -7.01 -15.76 17.95
C ASP A 95 -6.73 -14.26 17.77
N TYR A 96 -5.98 -13.68 18.69
CA TYR A 96 -5.53 -12.30 18.61
C TYR A 96 -4.17 -12.21 17.94
N TYR A 97 -4.05 -11.25 17.03
CA TYR A 97 -2.90 -11.00 16.18
C TYR A 97 -2.50 -9.54 16.20
N THR A 98 -1.24 -9.27 15.91
CA THR A 98 -0.68 -7.94 15.70
C THR A 98 0.26 -7.96 14.49
N GLY A 99 0.48 -6.81 13.90
CA GLY A 99 1.44 -6.62 12.81
C GLY A 99 2.38 -5.46 13.09
N ASP A 100 3.29 -5.19 12.18
CA ASP A 100 4.26 -4.11 12.29
C ASP A 100 3.64 -2.72 12.15
N SER A 101 2.42 -2.63 11.66
CA SER A 101 1.64 -1.40 11.52
C SER A 101 0.24 -1.59 12.08
N ASN A 102 -0.45 -0.47 12.34
CA ASN A 102 -1.86 -0.49 12.74
C ASN A 102 -2.84 -0.66 11.55
N HIS A 103 -2.35 -0.91 10.37
CA HIS A 103 -3.14 -1.20 9.18
C HIS A 103 -3.31 -2.70 9.01
N LEU A 104 -4.56 -3.12 8.86
CA LEU A 104 -4.92 -4.49 8.51
C LEU A 104 -4.98 -4.63 6.99
N LEU A 105 -4.15 -5.47 6.43
CA LEU A 105 -4.13 -5.84 5.02
C LEU A 105 -4.78 -7.19 4.81
N ALA A 106 -5.32 -7.45 3.61
CA ALA A 106 -5.81 -8.76 3.27
C ALA A 106 -4.66 -9.78 3.09
N PHE A 107 -4.88 -11.04 3.41
CA PHE A 107 -3.88 -12.10 3.22
C PHE A 107 -3.64 -12.45 1.76
N GLY A 108 -4.65 -12.32 0.95
CA GLY A 108 -4.63 -12.69 -0.45
C GLY A 108 -5.72 -11.99 -1.23
N LYS A 109 -5.94 -12.47 -2.43
CA LYS A 109 -7.09 -12.03 -3.22
C LYS A 109 -8.36 -12.62 -2.65
N GLY A 110 -9.42 -11.84 -2.67
CA GLY A 110 -10.71 -12.27 -2.16
C GLY A 110 -11.78 -11.21 -2.34
N LYS A 111 -12.92 -11.47 -1.72
CA LYS A 111 -14.07 -10.57 -1.76
C LYS A 111 -14.62 -10.34 -0.35
N VAL A 112 -14.86 -9.09 0.00
CA VAL A 112 -15.53 -8.75 1.26
C VAL A 112 -16.98 -9.18 1.18
N ILE A 113 -17.37 -10.18 1.98
CA ILE A 113 -18.75 -10.70 1.96
C ILE A 113 -19.62 -10.05 3.05
N GLN A 114 -19.02 -9.56 4.12
CA GLN A 114 -19.75 -8.90 5.20
C GLN A 114 -18.92 -7.75 5.80
N VAL A 115 -19.60 -6.66 6.16
CA VAL A 115 -19.06 -5.55 6.95
C VAL A 115 -20.09 -5.16 7.99
N LYS A 116 -19.70 -5.09 9.26
CA LYS A 116 -20.57 -4.65 10.36
C LYS A 116 -19.81 -3.79 11.34
N ASN A 117 -20.46 -2.73 11.79
CA ASN A 117 -19.92 -1.84 12.82
C ASN A 117 -20.72 -2.00 14.11
N ASN A 118 -20.03 -1.88 15.24
CA ASN A 118 -20.62 -1.91 16.59
C ASN A 118 -21.43 -3.20 16.86
N ASP A 119 -20.88 -4.35 16.53
CA ASP A 119 -21.43 -5.62 17.00
C ASP A 119 -21.13 -5.82 18.47
N ASP A 120 -22.07 -6.38 19.23
CA ASP A 120 -21.95 -6.52 20.70
C ASP A 120 -20.79 -7.44 21.12
N LEU A 121 -20.42 -8.42 20.30
CA LEU A 121 -19.38 -9.40 20.61
C LEU A 121 -18.08 -9.14 19.85
N LEU A 122 -18.17 -8.79 18.58
CA LEU A 122 -17.04 -8.68 17.65
C LEU A 122 -16.57 -7.23 17.45
N GLY A 123 -17.30 -6.24 17.97
CA GLY A 123 -17.02 -4.84 17.72
C GLY A 123 -17.22 -4.48 16.23
N ASN A 124 -16.29 -3.74 15.65
CA ASN A 124 -16.29 -3.57 14.20
C ASN A 124 -15.62 -4.79 13.57
N TYR A 125 -16.28 -5.44 12.62
CA TYR A 125 -15.74 -6.61 11.95
C TYR A 125 -16.08 -6.64 10.47
N LEU A 126 -15.28 -7.38 9.73
CA LEU A 126 -15.50 -7.69 8.33
C LEU A 126 -15.14 -9.17 8.06
N VAL A 127 -15.75 -9.74 7.03
CA VAL A 127 -15.48 -11.09 6.55
C VAL A 127 -15.04 -11.02 5.11
N VAL A 128 -13.92 -11.66 4.81
CA VAL A 128 -13.38 -11.82 3.46
C VAL A 128 -13.46 -13.29 3.07
N LEU A 129 -14.07 -13.57 1.93
CA LEU A 129 -13.98 -14.86 1.27
C LEU A 129 -12.78 -14.83 0.32
N ASP A 130 -11.80 -15.67 0.55
CA ASP A 130 -10.59 -15.74 -0.28
C ASP A 130 -10.76 -16.65 -1.52
N GLU A 131 -9.71 -16.76 -2.34
CA GLU A 131 -9.71 -17.59 -3.56
C GLU A 131 -9.81 -19.11 -3.25
N ASN A 132 -9.48 -19.53 -2.03
CA ASN A 132 -9.55 -20.93 -1.57
C ASN A 132 -10.89 -21.26 -0.89
N GLU A 133 -11.89 -20.38 -1.01
CA GLU A 133 -13.19 -20.51 -0.36
C GLU A 133 -13.12 -20.50 1.18
N VAL A 134 -12.07 -19.90 1.75
CA VAL A 134 -11.92 -19.72 3.19
C VAL A 134 -12.55 -18.37 3.58
N GLU A 135 -13.44 -18.39 4.57
CA GLU A 135 -13.98 -17.18 5.18
C GLU A 135 -13.06 -16.73 6.31
N ILE A 136 -12.46 -15.55 6.13
CA ILE A 136 -11.58 -14.93 7.12
C ILE A 136 -12.33 -13.80 7.81
N THR A 137 -12.63 -13.98 9.09
CA THR A 137 -13.28 -12.95 9.91
C THR A 137 -12.24 -12.15 10.67
N TYR A 138 -12.22 -10.85 10.44
CA TYR A 138 -11.40 -9.88 11.17
C TYR A 138 -12.30 -9.07 12.08
N SER A 139 -12.02 -9.06 13.38
CA SER A 139 -12.85 -8.38 14.39
C SER A 139 -12.03 -7.54 15.36
N HIS A 140 -12.71 -6.76 16.21
CA HIS A 140 -12.13 -5.78 17.14
C HIS A 140 -11.35 -4.68 16.40
N LEU A 141 -11.88 -4.26 15.26
CA LEU A 141 -11.28 -3.24 14.40
C LEU A 141 -11.65 -1.83 14.89
N GLU A 142 -10.76 -0.86 14.65
CA GLU A 142 -11.02 0.53 14.96
C GLU A 142 -11.88 1.19 13.88
N LYS A 143 -11.42 1.08 12.61
CA LYS A 143 -12.11 1.68 11.47
C LYS A 143 -11.97 0.80 10.22
N ILE A 144 -13.08 0.42 9.63
CA ILE A 144 -13.13 -0.33 8.39
C ILE A 144 -13.01 0.63 7.20
N GLN A 145 -12.17 0.29 6.22
CA GLN A 145 -11.87 1.13 5.04
C GLN A 145 -12.47 0.57 3.75
N VAL A 146 -12.91 -0.67 3.77
CA VAL A 146 -13.50 -1.35 2.60
C VAL A 146 -15.03 -1.42 2.71
N LYS A 147 -15.69 -1.71 1.58
CA LYS A 147 -17.13 -1.87 1.51
C LYS A 147 -17.50 -3.33 1.28
N GLN A 148 -18.70 -3.70 1.65
CA GLN A 148 -19.26 -5.01 1.34
C GLN A 148 -19.28 -5.23 -0.19
N PHE A 149 -18.90 -6.43 -0.62
CA PHE A 149 -18.74 -6.88 -1.99
C PHE A 149 -17.58 -6.27 -2.77
N GLN A 150 -16.70 -5.52 -2.12
CA GLN A 150 -15.45 -5.05 -2.70
C GLN A 150 -14.47 -6.22 -2.91
N GLU A 151 -13.82 -6.27 -4.06
CA GLU A 151 -12.68 -7.13 -4.30
C GLU A 151 -11.45 -6.55 -3.62
N VAL A 152 -10.64 -7.42 -3.03
CA VAL A 152 -9.45 -7.06 -2.25
C VAL A 152 -8.28 -7.96 -2.62
N ASP A 153 -7.08 -7.47 -2.41
CA ASP A 153 -5.82 -8.16 -2.62
C ASP A 153 -4.85 -7.90 -1.44
N GLN A 154 -3.68 -8.53 -1.47
CA GLN A 154 -2.68 -8.42 -0.40
C GLN A 154 -2.22 -6.99 -0.09
N GLU A 155 -2.48 -6.04 -0.96
CA GLU A 155 -2.11 -4.64 -0.77
C GLU A 155 -3.27 -3.78 -0.30
N THR A 156 -4.47 -4.35 -0.30
CA THR A 156 -5.68 -3.63 0.09
C THR A 156 -5.73 -3.47 1.61
N VAL A 157 -5.78 -2.22 2.07
CA VAL A 157 -6.01 -1.91 3.49
C VAL A 157 -7.48 -2.14 3.81
N LEU A 158 -7.75 -3.18 4.59
CA LEU A 158 -9.10 -3.55 5.02
C LEU A 158 -9.63 -2.64 6.12
N ALA A 159 -8.78 -2.36 7.13
CA ALA A 159 -9.16 -1.62 8.32
C ALA A 159 -7.93 -1.09 9.06
N THR A 160 -8.18 -0.34 10.13
CA THR A 160 -7.19 -0.03 11.17
C THR A 160 -7.58 -0.72 12.49
N TYR A 161 -6.57 -0.97 13.32
CA TYR A 161 -6.73 -1.48 14.68
C TYR A 161 -5.76 -0.78 15.65
N GLN A 162 -6.00 -0.81 16.95
CA GLN A 162 -5.16 -0.07 17.92
C GLN A 162 -3.90 -0.84 18.31
N GLN A 163 -4.06 -1.98 18.97
CA GLN A 163 -2.94 -2.80 19.46
C GLN A 163 -2.96 -4.20 18.89
N GLN A 164 -4.14 -4.78 18.81
CA GLN A 164 -4.39 -6.14 18.33
C GLN A 164 -5.78 -6.25 17.72
N PHE A 165 -5.96 -7.21 16.87
CA PHE A 165 -7.24 -7.58 16.27
C PHE A 165 -7.43 -9.09 16.40
N GLN A 166 -8.67 -9.55 16.32
CA GLN A 166 -8.96 -10.98 16.32
C GLN A 166 -9.18 -11.45 14.89
N MET A 167 -8.71 -12.64 14.59
CA MET A 167 -8.84 -13.26 13.28
C MET A 167 -9.17 -14.73 13.41
N THR A 168 -10.25 -15.15 12.74
CA THR A 168 -10.69 -16.55 12.69
C THR A 168 -10.88 -16.98 11.25
N PHE A 169 -10.68 -18.26 10.99
CA PHE A 169 -10.74 -18.87 9.67
C PHE A 169 -11.81 -19.97 9.67
N GLU A 170 -12.65 -19.97 8.66
CA GLU A 170 -13.69 -20.97 8.48
C GLU A 170 -13.63 -21.51 7.04
N TYR A 171 -13.60 -22.83 6.91
CA TYR A 171 -13.63 -23.53 5.63
C TYR A 171 -14.76 -24.56 5.63
N LEU A 172 -15.68 -24.45 4.68
CA LEU A 172 -16.86 -25.31 4.54
C LEU A 172 -17.68 -25.43 5.84
N GLY A 173 -17.85 -24.34 6.58
CA GLY A 173 -18.61 -24.30 7.84
C GLY A 173 -17.87 -24.90 9.02
N LYS A 174 -16.55 -25.08 8.93
CA LYS A 174 -15.69 -25.56 10.03
C LYS A 174 -14.57 -24.58 10.31
N GLU A 175 -14.39 -24.25 11.57
CA GLU A 175 -13.26 -23.46 12.01
C GLU A 175 -11.95 -24.22 11.77
N ILE A 176 -10.97 -23.56 11.18
CA ILE A 176 -9.63 -24.06 10.90
C ILE A 176 -8.58 -23.17 11.55
N THR A 177 -7.38 -23.70 11.78
CA THR A 177 -6.29 -22.92 12.35
C THR A 177 -5.58 -22.09 11.27
N TYR A 178 -4.85 -21.05 11.69
CA TYR A 178 -4.00 -20.28 10.78
C TYR A 178 -2.95 -21.16 10.07
N GLN A 179 -2.45 -22.21 10.75
CA GLN A 179 -1.51 -23.15 10.14
C GLN A 179 -2.15 -24.00 9.04
N ASP A 180 -3.39 -24.45 9.24
CA ASP A 180 -4.14 -25.16 8.22
C ASP A 180 -4.38 -24.28 7.00
N TYR A 181 -4.74 -23.01 7.23
CA TYR A 181 -4.92 -22.03 6.15
C TYR A 181 -3.64 -21.79 5.34
N GLN A 182 -2.47 -21.68 5.99
CA GLN A 182 -1.20 -21.51 5.29
C GLN A 182 -0.76 -22.75 4.48
N GLY A 183 -1.31 -23.90 4.76
CA GLY A 183 -1.03 -25.16 4.06
C GLY A 183 -1.93 -25.42 2.85
N MET A 184 -2.93 -24.58 2.60
CA MET A 184 -3.86 -24.67 1.47
C MET A 184 -3.33 -23.96 0.24
#